data_65b913465a949b68c31ac716c24b909c
#
_entry.id   65b913465a949b68c31ac716c24b909c
#
_cell.length_a   1.000
_cell.length_b   1.000
_cell.length_c   1.000
_cell.angle_alpha   90.00
_cell.angle_beta   90.00
_cell.angle_gamma   90.00
#
_symmetry.space_group_name_H-M   'P 1'
#
loop_
_entity.id
_entity.type
_entity.pdbx_description
1 polymer ?
#
loop_
_entity_poly.entity_id
_entity_poly.type
_entity_poly.pdbx_seq_one_letter_code
_entity_poly.pdbx_strand_id
1 'polypeptide(L)'
;MPKVDSVRSELQRVLRSVPFQKFVVSLESGERALVEHPENVAFDPELNGREDVYIISRAVRLYTTLGAISGMYLADRDGAAA
;
A
#
# COMPACT_ATOMS: atom_id res chain seq x y z
N MET A 1 -2.36 7.77 18.64
CA MET A 1 -2.17 6.53 17.87
C MET A 1 -1.14 6.75 16.80
N PRO A 2 -0.10 5.96 16.77
CA PRO A 2 0.93 6.16 15.75
C PRO A 2 0.35 5.95 14.35
N LYS A 3 0.73 6.84 13.45
CA LYS A 3 0.31 6.72 12.05
C LYS A 3 0.74 5.39 11.45
N VAL A 4 1.91 4.89 11.82
CA VAL A 4 2.47 3.66 11.27
C VAL A 4 1.54 2.48 11.53
N ASP A 5 1.02 2.36 12.74
CA ASP A 5 0.13 1.23 13.04
C ASP A 5 -1.18 1.33 12.30
N SER A 6 -1.71 2.54 12.13
CA SER A 6 -2.94 2.73 11.36
C SER A 6 -2.74 2.34 9.91
N VAL A 7 -1.62 2.75 9.33
CA VAL A 7 -1.30 2.41 7.94
C VAL A 7 -1.10 0.92 7.79
N ARG A 8 -0.39 0.30 8.74
CA ARG A 8 -0.16 -1.15 8.71
C ARG A 8 -1.48 -1.91 8.72
N SER A 9 -2.38 -1.54 9.60
CA SER A 9 -3.68 -2.20 9.70
C SER A 9 -4.50 -2.02 8.44
N GLU A 10 -4.50 -0.82 7.89
CA GLU A 10 -5.25 -0.55 6.68
C GLU A 10 -4.68 -1.30 5.48
N LEU A 11 -3.37 -1.34 5.37
CA LEU A 11 -2.71 -2.07 4.29
C LEU A 11 -3.05 -3.56 4.37
N GLN A 12 -3.00 -4.12 5.56
CA GLN A 12 -3.36 -5.52 5.75
C GLN A 12 -4.81 -5.77 5.38
N ARG A 13 -5.70 -4.85 5.75
CA ARG A 13 -7.12 -5.00 5.46
C ARG A 13 -7.38 -5.01 3.95
N VAL A 14 -6.81 -4.07 3.22
CA VAL A 14 -7.07 -4.01 1.78
C VAL A 14 -6.44 -5.18 1.04
N LEU A 15 -5.29 -5.66 1.50
CA LEU A 15 -4.65 -6.81 0.86
C LEU A 15 -5.39 -8.11 1.10
N ARG A 16 -6.18 -8.19 2.17
CA ARG A 16 -6.96 -9.39 2.50
C ARG A 16 -8.40 -9.34 2.01
N SER A 17 -8.80 -8.25 1.37
CA SER A 17 -10.17 -8.12 0.87
C SER A 17 -10.48 -9.21 -0.14
N VAL A 18 -11.71 -9.73 -0.09
CA VAL A 18 -12.17 -10.77 -1.00
C VAL A 18 -13.50 -10.32 -1.60
N PRO A 19 -13.54 -10.13 -2.92
CA PRO A 19 -12.44 -10.24 -3.87
C PRO A 19 -11.46 -9.09 -3.69
N PHE A 20 -10.20 -9.33 -4.08
CA PHE A 20 -9.20 -8.29 -4.02
C PHE A 20 -9.55 -7.17 -5.00
N GLN A 21 -9.41 -5.95 -4.55
CA GLN A 21 -9.63 -4.77 -5.38
C GLN A 21 -8.33 -4.00 -5.51
N LYS A 22 -8.02 -3.61 -6.75
CA LYS A 22 -6.83 -2.80 -6.99
C LYS A 22 -6.90 -1.51 -6.21
N PHE A 23 -5.76 -1.06 -5.71
CA PHE A 23 -5.72 0.19 -4.98
C PHE A 23 -4.41 0.92 -5.25
N VAL A 24 -4.42 2.20 -4.93
CA VAL A 24 -3.26 3.06 -5.10
C VAL A 24 -2.71 3.43 -3.74
N VAL A 25 -1.38 3.31 -3.61
CA VAL A 25 -0.67 3.79 -2.43
C VAL A 25 -0.06 5.14 -2.79
N SER A 26 -0.38 6.16 -2.01
CA SER A 26 0.14 7.50 -2.20
C SER A 26 1.20 7.76 -1.14
N LEU A 27 2.33 8.28 -1.56
CA LEU A 27 3.45 8.57 -0.67
C LEU A 27 3.56 10.07 -0.41
N GLU A 28 4.19 10.42 0.69
CA GLU A 28 4.37 11.81 1.05
C GLU A 28 5.27 12.54 0.06
N SER A 29 6.12 11.83 -0.64
CA SER A 29 6.94 12.39 -1.69
C SER A 29 6.15 12.80 -2.93
N GLY A 30 4.88 12.39 -3.00
CA GLY A 30 4.05 12.63 -4.18
C GLY A 30 3.99 11.45 -5.13
N GLU A 31 4.82 10.45 -4.93
CA GLU A 31 4.76 9.25 -5.76
C GLU A 31 3.54 8.42 -5.44
N ARG A 32 3.05 7.71 -6.45
CA ARG A 32 1.91 6.82 -6.30
C ARG A 32 2.24 5.49 -6.96
N ALA A 33 1.74 4.42 -6.36
CA ALA A 33 1.95 3.09 -6.90
C ALA A 33 0.63 2.35 -6.94
N LEU A 34 0.30 1.79 -8.09
CA LEU A 34 -0.90 0.97 -8.26
C LEU A 34 -0.58 -0.46 -7.85
N VAL A 35 -1.36 -1.00 -6.94
CA VAL A 35 -1.23 -2.38 -6.49
C VAL A 35 -2.33 -3.19 -7.17
N GLU A 36 -1.93 -4.09 -8.04
CA GLU A 36 -2.88 -4.87 -8.84
C GLU A 36 -3.12 -6.27 -8.30
N HIS A 37 -2.22 -6.76 -7.46
CA HIS A 37 -2.34 -8.08 -6.86
C HIS A 37 -1.84 -8.02 -5.43
N PRO A 38 -2.43 -8.79 -4.52
CA PRO A 38 -2.01 -8.72 -3.11
C PRO A 38 -0.56 -9.13 -2.89
N GLU A 39 -0.01 -9.99 -3.76
CA GLU A 39 1.37 -10.41 -3.60
C GLU A 39 2.37 -9.35 -4.06
N ASN A 40 1.91 -8.24 -4.58
CA ASN A 40 2.79 -7.16 -5.03
C ASN A 40 3.27 -6.27 -3.90
N VAL A 41 2.83 -6.50 -2.68
CA VAL A 41 3.24 -5.71 -1.53
C VAL A 41 3.82 -6.63 -0.47
N ALA A 42 5.00 -6.30 0.00
CA ALA A 42 5.63 -7.02 1.10
C ALA A 42 5.85 -6.05 2.26
N PHE A 43 5.42 -6.42 3.43
CA PHE A 43 5.60 -5.62 4.63
C PHE A 43 5.40 -6.52 5.86
N ASP A 44 5.84 -6.02 7.01
CA ASP A 44 5.68 -6.77 8.26
C ASP A 44 4.31 -6.46 8.85
N PRO A 45 3.41 -7.46 8.97
CA PRO A 45 2.08 -7.21 9.51
C PRO A 45 2.02 -7.11 11.03
N GLU A 46 3.11 -7.37 11.72
CA GLU A 46 3.11 -7.40 13.18
C GLU A 46 3.13 -6.00 13.76
N LEU A 47 2.36 -5.79 14.81
CA LEU A 47 2.41 -4.56 15.56
C LEU A 47 3.83 -4.35 16.09
N ASN A 48 4.32 -3.13 15.96
CA ASN A 48 5.68 -2.78 16.35
C ASN A 48 6.75 -3.51 15.56
N GLY A 49 6.37 -4.12 14.43
CA GLY A 49 7.31 -4.76 13.55
C GLY A 49 8.06 -3.75 12.70
N ARG A 50 8.80 -4.25 11.73
CA ARG A 50 9.56 -3.40 10.83
C ARG A 50 8.61 -2.52 10.01
N GLU A 51 9.12 -1.35 9.63
CA GLU A 51 8.30 -0.39 8.89
C GLU A 51 8.56 -0.43 7.38
N ASP A 52 9.48 -1.26 6.94
CA ASP A 52 9.82 -1.35 5.53
C ASP A 52 8.65 -1.86 4.71
N VAL A 53 8.46 -1.26 3.54
CA VAL A 53 7.43 -1.68 2.59
C VAL A 53 8.06 -1.78 1.22
N TYR A 54 7.78 -2.86 0.52
CA TYR A 54 8.25 -3.06 -0.83
C TYR A 54 7.04 -3.28 -1.73
N ILE A 55 6.92 -2.47 -2.77
CA ILE A 55 5.77 -2.51 -3.68
C ILE A 55 6.27 -2.74 -5.09
N ILE A 56 5.71 -3.73 -5.75
CA ILE A 56 5.96 -3.98 -7.17
C ILE A 56 4.76 -3.46 -7.96
N SER A 57 5.00 -2.47 -8.79
CA SER A 57 4.00 -1.92 -9.67
C SER A 57 4.45 -2.16 -11.10
N ARG A 58 3.58 -1.87 -12.07
CA ARG A 58 3.87 -2.20 -13.48
C ARG A 58 5.22 -1.71 -13.95
N ALA A 59 5.55 -0.48 -13.61
CA ALA A 59 6.75 0.16 -14.13
C ALA A 59 7.79 0.43 -13.07
N VAL A 60 7.47 0.23 -11.80
CA VAL A 60 8.36 0.63 -10.71
C VAL A 60 8.39 -0.41 -9.62
N ARG A 61 9.53 -0.51 -9.00
CA ARG A 61 9.71 -1.23 -7.75
C ARG A 61 10.05 -0.19 -6.71
N LEU A 62 9.24 -0.14 -5.68
CA LEU A 62 9.30 0.95 -4.72
C LEU A 62 9.64 0.42 -3.35
N TYR A 63 10.74 0.92 -2.78
CA TYR A 63 11.10 0.67 -1.39
C TYR A 63 10.73 1.90 -0.59
N THR A 64 9.91 1.72 0.43
CA THR A 64 9.47 2.84 1.24
C THR A 64 9.24 2.36 2.66
N THR A 65 8.57 3.17 3.46
CA THR A 65 8.22 2.81 4.83
C THR A 65 6.75 3.11 5.06
N LEU A 66 6.18 2.46 6.08
CA LEU A 66 4.79 2.71 6.44
C LEU A 66 4.55 4.17 6.78
N GLY A 67 5.54 4.81 7.41
CA GLY A 67 5.40 6.21 7.78
C GLY A 67 5.40 7.17 6.60
N ALA A 68 5.89 6.74 5.46
CA ALA A 68 5.92 7.56 4.25
C ALA A 68 4.63 7.46 3.43
N ILE A 69 3.74 6.55 3.78
CA ILE A 69 2.47 6.40 3.07
C ILE A 69 1.51 7.46 3.58
N SER A 70 1.03 8.32 2.67
CA SER A 70 0.10 9.37 3.03
C SER A 70 -1.35 8.95 2.83
N GLY A 71 -1.60 7.93 2.01
CA GLY A 71 -2.97 7.47 1.82
C GLY A 71 -3.03 6.26 0.91
N MET A 72 -4.19 5.61 0.96
CA MET A 72 -4.49 4.48 0.08
C MET A 72 -5.93 4.66 -0.37
N TYR A 73 -6.19 4.42 -1.65
CA TYR A 73 -7.55 4.55 -2.16
C TYR A 73 -7.76 3.56 -3.30
N LEU A 74 -9.00 3.14 -3.46
CA LEU A 74 -9.33 2.17 -4.49
C LEU A 74 -9.14 2.80 -5.86
N ALA A 75 -8.58 2.01 -6.78
CA ALA A 75 -8.43 2.44 -8.15
C ALA A 75 -9.76 2.29 -8.87
N ASP A 76 -9.95 3.09 -9.92
CA ASP A 76 -11.06 2.90 -10.81
C ASP A 76 -10.94 1.55 -11.50
N ARG A 77 -12.08 1.09 -12.04
CA ARG A 77 -12.12 -0.22 -12.68
C ARG A 77 -11.15 -0.36 -13.84
N ASP A 78 -10.77 0.73 -14.47
CA ASP A 78 -9.78 0.69 -15.56
C ASP A 78 -8.36 0.90 -15.04
N GLY A 79 -8.21 0.94 -13.73
CA GLY A 79 -6.92 1.08 -13.10
C GLY A 79 -6.45 2.51 -12.99
N ALA A 80 -7.20 3.46 -13.46
CA ALA A 80 -6.80 4.85 -13.37
C ALA A 80 -7.17 5.39 -12.00
N ALA A 81 -6.20 5.93 -11.31
CA ALA A 81 -6.47 6.65 -10.08
C ALA A 81 -6.69 8.10 -10.45
N ALA A 82 -7.79 8.60 -10.02
CA ALA A 82 -8.11 9.98 -10.31
C ALA A 82 -7.09 10.93 -9.72
#